data_c8ffc58bc4d68e20ad365ba2aa39227f
#
_entry.id   c8ffc58bc4d68e20ad365ba2aa39227f
#
_cell.length_a   1.000
_cell.length_b   1.000
_cell.length_c   1.000
_cell.angle_alpha   90.00
_cell.angle_beta   90.00
_cell.angle_gamma   90.00
#
_symmetry.space_group_name_H-M   'P 1'
#
loop_
_entity.id
_entity.type
_entity.pdbx_description
1 polymer ?
#
loop_
_entity_poly.entity_id
_entity_poly.type
_entity_poly.pdbx_seq_one_letter_code
_entity_poly.pdbx_strand_id
1 'polypeptide(L)'
;VGNGAVSANDQGQGDRGQSYSWAAVSYGDYMYVGTNYAAMGNTLKYMDSALGDSFDKETMKATLDALFCGTFFYGHEDGKDSNGVLVKVNVKTGETKLLMADSMNGLAPLFRNAIKFRNKLYFCGSVHTNGQRGLPSIYEVDPETDEVKLVYRGIEPKDAYAAAQQKISTGIRGMAVYNDQLVISCVGLEGPYIMISSDPSSGKFTKIATKADLFNYPAYRFSDSIFGGSIWEICVFNNDLYVALCTGTPENMPDEHTMQSFAIVKGHEENGSWTWTPVVGDLNDGAKYTFGIDPERTRA
;
A
#
# COMPACT_ATOMS: atom_id res chain seq x y z
N VAL A 1 -4.08 -13.34 15.26
CA VAL A 1 -5.22 -13.01 14.38
C VAL A 1 -5.65 -14.32 13.72
N GLY A 2 -6.93 -14.48 13.43
CA GLY A 2 -7.41 -15.71 12.81
C GLY A 2 -7.85 -16.77 13.80
N ASN A 3 -8.42 -16.38 14.92
CA ASN A 3 -9.20 -17.29 15.73
C ASN A 3 -10.64 -17.36 15.19
N GLY A 4 -11.35 -18.43 15.51
CA GLY A 4 -12.68 -18.67 15.02
C GLY A 4 -13.74 -17.60 15.34
N ALA A 5 -13.42 -16.62 16.19
CA ALA A 5 -14.33 -15.54 16.50
C ALA A 5 -14.27 -14.39 15.48
N VAL A 6 -13.22 -14.34 14.65
CA VAL A 6 -12.97 -13.23 13.72
C VAL A 6 -13.55 -13.52 12.35
N SER A 7 -13.28 -14.70 11.83
CA SER A 7 -13.77 -15.19 10.55
C SER A 7 -13.64 -16.71 10.60
N ALA A 8 -14.59 -17.34 11.25
CA ALA A 8 -14.56 -18.79 11.41
C ALA A 8 -14.90 -19.45 10.07
N ASN A 9 -14.03 -20.35 9.64
CA ASN A 9 -14.50 -21.39 8.75
C ASN A 9 -15.46 -22.31 9.53
N ASP A 10 -16.23 -23.10 8.86
CA ASP A 10 -17.22 -24.02 9.44
C ASP A 10 -16.64 -25.02 10.46
N GLN A 11 -15.32 -25.06 10.60
CA GLN A 11 -14.57 -25.92 11.49
C GLN A 11 -14.03 -25.21 12.73
N GLY A 12 -14.29 -23.89 12.87
CA GLY A 12 -13.85 -23.09 14.02
C GLY A 12 -12.34 -22.90 14.15
N GLN A 13 -11.59 -23.13 13.09
CA GLN A 13 -10.12 -23.09 13.11
C GLN A 13 -9.53 -21.69 12.83
N GLY A 14 -10.35 -20.67 12.75
CA GLY A 14 -9.94 -19.35 12.33
C GLY A 14 -9.72 -19.24 10.83
N ASP A 15 -9.71 -18.02 10.34
CA ASP A 15 -9.58 -17.75 8.92
C ASP A 15 -8.10 -17.71 8.50
N ARG A 16 -7.65 -18.78 7.88
CA ARG A 16 -6.28 -18.88 7.34
C ARG A 16 -6.02 -17.93 6.18
N GLY A 17 -7.07 -17.39 5.58
CA GLY A 17 -6.94 -16.38 4.52
C GLY A 17 -6.48 -15.03 5.03
N GLN A 18 -6.65 -14.74 6.31
CA GLN A 18 -6.19 -13.49 6.90
C GLN A 18 -4.66 -13.49 7.00
N SER A 19 -4.03 -12.69 6.16
CA SER A 19 -2.58 -12.63 6.01
C SER A 19 -2.11 -11.16 5.92
N TYR A 20 -0.81 -10.93 5.85
CA TYR A 20 -0.24 -9.59 5.71
C TYR A 20 -0.74 -8.60 6.76
N SER A 21 -0.39 -8.85 8.01
CA SER A 21 -0.65 -7.94 9.12
C SER A 21 0.31 -6.72 9.14
N TRP A 22 0.53 -6.08 8.01
CA TRP A 22 1.43 -4.93 7.91
C TRP A 22 0.86 -3.67 8.51
N ALA A 23 -0.46 -3.53 8.49
CA ALA A 23 -1.14 -2.41 9.11
C ALA A 23 -1.30 -2.68 10.60
N ALA A 24 -0.29 -2.34 11.38
CA ALA A 24 -0.31 -2.52 12.83
C ALA A 24 0.11 -1.26 13.56
N VAL A 25 -0.63 -0.87 14.60
CA VAL A 25 -0.35 0.30 15.43
C VAL A 25 -0.79 0.05 16.86
N SER A 26 -0.04 0.57 17.83
CA SER A 26 -0.35 0.43 19.25
C SER A 26 -1.05 1.67 19.84
N TYR A 27 -1.96 1.42 20.79
CA TYR A 27 -2.57 2.46 21.61
C TYR A 27 -2.81 1.91 23.02
N GLY A 28 -2.14 2.47 24.02
CA GLY A 28 -2.17 1.94 25.38
C GLY A 28 -1.69 0.49 25.44
N ASP A 29 -2.46 -0.36 26.08
CA ASP A 29 -2.19 -1.80 26.21
C ASP A 29 -2.71 -2.63 25.02
N TYR A 30 -3.10 -1.99 23.91
CA TYR A 30 -3.68 -2.64 22.78
C TYR A 30 -2.84 -2.49 21.52
N MET A 31 -2.81 -3.53 20.71
CA MET A 31 -2.37 -3.50 19.34
C MET A 31 -3.59 -3.62 18.42
N TYR A 32 -3.66 -2.76 17.44
CA TYR A 32 -4.67 -2.76 16.38
C TYR A 32 -4.01 -3.26 15.11
N VAL A 33 -4.61 -4.27 14.49
CA VAL A 33 -4.04 -4.96 13.34
C VAL A 33 -5.06 -5.02 12.22
N GLY A 34 -4.68 -4.47 11.09
CA GLY A 34 -5.40 -4.62 9.83
C GLY A 34 -4.75 -5.69 8.96
N THR A 35 -5.54 -6.54 8.33
CA THR A 35 -5.07 -7.64 7.51
C THR A 35 -5.37 -7.44 6.03
N ASN A 36 -4.79 -8.30 5.22
CA ASN A 36 -5.12 -8.46 3.82
C ASN A 36 -5.49 -9.93 3.59
N TYR A 37 -6.67 -10.17 3.01
CA TYR A 37 -7.13 -11.53 2.76
C TYR A 37 -6.41 -12.15 1.58
N ALA A 38 -5.84 -13.33 1.77
CA ALA A 38 -5.17 -14.15 0.75
C ALA A 38 -4.26 -13.31 -0.19
N ALA A 39 -3.46 -12.40 0.38
CA ALA A 39 -2.73 -11.40 -0.40
C ALA A 39 -1.89 -12.00 -1.53
N MET A 40 -1.13 -13.05 -1.25
CA MET A 40 -0.32 -13.74 -2.28
C MET A 40 -1.19 -14.49 -3.28
N GLY A 41 -2.24 -15.18 -2.83
CA GLY A 41 -3.19 -15.86 -3.72
C GLY A 41 -3.89 -14.89 -4.66
N ASN A 42 -4.32 -13.73 -4.15
CA ASN A 42 -4.92 -12.68 -4.97
C ASN A 42 -3.90 -12.05 -5.93
N THR A 43 -2.63 -11.93 -5.53
CA THR A 43 -1.55 -11.49 -6.42
C THR A 43 -1.35 -12.46 -7.56
N LEU A 44 -1.33 -13.77 -7.29
CA LEU A 44 -1.22 -14.78 -8.34
C LEU A 44 -2.38 -14.74 -9.33
N LYS A 45 -3.62 -14.65 -8.84
CA LYS A 45 -4.81 -14.50 -9.69
C LYS A 45 -4.70 -13.26 -10.58
N TYR A 46 -4.18 -12.19 -10.02
CA TYR A 46 -3.97 -10.96 -10.76
C TYR A 46 -2.89 -11.11 -11.84
N MET A 47 -1.75 -11.72 -11.51
CA MET A 47 -0.66 -11.96 -12.46
C MET A 47 -1.12 -12.88 -13.61
N ASP A 48 -1.85 -13.94 -13.31
CA ASP A 48 -2.47 -14.83 -14.28
C ASP A 48 -3.37 -14.04 -15.26
N SER A 49 -4.23 -13.18 -14.72
CA SER A 49 -5.12 -12.35 -15.56
C SER A 49 -4.38 -11.26 -16.36
N ALA A 50 -3.31 -10.69 -15.83
CA ALA A 50 -2.61 -9.56 -16.43
C ALA A 50 -1.54 -9.96 -17.43
N LEU A 51 -0.89 -11.11 -17.24
CA LEU A 51 0.23 -11.60 -18.03
C LEU A 51 -0.20 -12.72 -18.98
N GLY A 52 -1.34 -13.36 -18.75
CA GLY A 52 -1.87 -14.44 -19.58
C GLY A 52 -0.86 -15.56 -19.77
N ASP A 53 -0.70 -16.01 -21.01
CA ASP A 53 0.21 -17.12 -21.36
C ASP A 53 1.70 -16.86 -21.06
N SER A 54 2.06 -15.61 -20.76
CA SER A 54 3.42 -15.26 -20.35
C SER A 54 3.70 -15.56 -18.85
N PHE A 55 2.67 -15.95 -18.07
CA PHE A 55 2.79 -16.27 -16.66
C PHE A 55 2.60 -17.76 -16.41
N ASP A 56 3.66 -18.43 -16.00
CA ASP A 56 3.61 -19.85 -15.62
C ASP A 56 3.02 -20.00 -14.20
N LYS A 57 1.70 -20.01 -14.15
CA LYS A 57 0.93 -20.15 -12.94
C LYS A 57 1.18 -21.46 -12.20
N GLU A 58 1.35 -22.56 -12.93
CA GLU A 58 1.52 -23.88 -12.34
C GLU A 58 2.87 -24.02 -11.65
N THR A 59 3.94 -23.54 -12.32
CA THR A 59 5.26 -23.47 -11.68
C THR A 59 5.27 -22.56 -10.45
N MET A 60 4.59 -21.41 -10.51
CA MET A 60 4.49 -20.50 -9.37
C MET A 60 3.73 -21.12 -8.20
N LYS A 61 2.61 -21.80 -8.47
CA LYS A 61 1.88 -22.54 -7.44
C LYS A 61 2.72 -23.62 -6.80
N ALA A 62 3.39 -24.44 -7.61
CA ALA A 62 4.27 -25.49 -7.11
C ALA A 62 5.42 -24.92 -6.24
N THR A 63 5.98 -23.79 -6.64
CA THR A 63 7.03 -23.10 -5.87
C THR A 63 6.49 -22.61 -4.52
N LEU A 64 5.31 -21.98 -4.49
CA LEU A 64 4.71 -21.51 -3.25
C LEU A 64 4.30 -22.66 -2.33
N ASP A 65 3.77 -23.74 -2.87
CA ASP A 65 3.45 -24.93 -2.10
C ASP A 65 4.70 -25.55 -1.47
N ALA A 66 5.81 -25.60 -2.21
CA ALA A 66 7.07 -26.06 -1.68
C ALA A 66 7.63 -25.14 -0.58
N LEU A 67 7.62 -23.83 -0.79
CA LEU A 67 8.07 -22.83 0.18
C LEU A 67 7.25 -22.84 1.47
N PHE A 68 5.97 -23.09 1.40
CA PHE A 68 5.05 -23.12 2.53
C PHE A 68 4.72 -24.55 2.99
N CYS A 69 5.47 -25.54 2.56
CA CYS A 69 5.29 -26.94 2.93
C CYS A 69 3.85 -27.45 2.69
N GLY A 70 3.24 -27.11 1.59
CA GLY A 70 1.86 -27.45 1.24
C GLY A 70 0.79 -26.73 2.06
N THR A 71 1.15 -25.71 2.82
CA THR A 71 0.20 -24.94 3.65
C THR A 71 -0.21 -23.61 3.05
N PHE A 72 0.22 -23.30 1.82
CA PHE A 72 -0.12 -22.07 1.15
C PHE A 72 -1.64 -21.93 0.93
N PHE A 73 -2.17 -20.74 1.23
CA PHE A 73 -3.57 -20.45 1.03
C PHE A 73 -3.79 -19.57 -0.20
N TYR A 74 -4.46 -20.12 -1.20
CA TYR A 74 -4.70 -19.42 -2.48
C TYR A 74 -5.93 -18.52 -2.49
N GLY A 75 -6.73 -18.52 -1.43
CA GLY A 75 -8.00 -17.80 -1.34
C GLY A 75 -9.17 -18.59 -1.95
N HIS A 76 -10.38 -18.06 -1.82
CA HIS A 76 -11.57 -18.64 -2.44
C HIS A 76 -11.62 -18.34 -3.94
N GLU A 77 -12.11 -19.29 -4.72
CA GLU A 77 -12.18 -19.15 -6.19
C GLU A 77 -13.22 -18.12 -6.65
N ASP A 78 -14.28 -17.96 -5.91
CA ASP A 78 -15.45 -17.14 -6.24
C ASP A 78 -15.39 -15.70 -5.65
N GLY A 79 -14.33 -15.34 -4.96
CA GLY A 79 -14.06 -13.96 -4.53
C GLY A 79 -15.07 -13.37 -3.53
N LYS A 80 -15.94 -14.20 -2.93
CA LYS A 80 -17.04 -13.71 -2.08
C LYS A 80 -16.60 -13.26 -0.69
N ASP A 81 -15.48 -13.76 -0.17
CA ASP A 81 -15.03 -13.53 1.21
C ASP A 81 -13.58 -13.03 1.27
N SER A 82 -13.24 -12.09 0.42
CA SER A 82 -11.87 -11.57 0.31
C SER A 82 -11.62 -10.28 1.12
N ASN A 83 -12.32 -10.15 2.25
CA ASN A 83 -12.19 -8.98 3.11
C ASN A 83 -11.04 -9.13 4.09
N GLY A 84 -10.16 -8.12 4.15
CA GLY A 84 -9.30 -7.93 5.31
C GLY A 84 -10.14 -7.61 6.54
N VAL A 85 -9.60 -7.88 7.71
CA VAL A 85 -10.24 -7.59 9.00
C VAL A 85 -9.42 -6.58 9.79
N LEU A 86 -10.10 -5.85 10.67
CA LEU A 86 -9.48 -5.01 11.66
C LEU A 86 -9.74 -5.57 13.06
N VAL A 87 -8.66 -5.88 13.77
CA VAL A 87 -8.71 -6.54 15.07
C VAL A 87 -7.97 -5.70 16.11
N LYS A 88 -8.54 -5.59 17.30
CA LYS A 88 -7.91 -5.06 18.50
C LYS A 88 -7.46 -6.22 19.37
N VAL A 89 -6.22 -6.20 19.83
CA VAL A 89 -5.61 -7.24 20.68
C VAL A 89 -5.07 -6.60 21.95
N ASN A 90 -5.50 -7.08 23.10
CA ASN A 90 -4.86 -6.71 24.37
C ASN A 90 -3.53 -7.48 24.47
N VAL A 91 -2.41 -6.75 24.50
CA VAL A 91 -1.08 -7.39 24.47
C VAL A 91 -0.70 -8.06 25.79
N LYS A 92 -1.40 -7.76 26.89
CA LYS A 92 -1.17 -8.38 28.20
C LYS A 92 -1.97 -9.67 28.39
N THR A 93 -3.22 -9.68 27.94
CA THR A 93 -4.13 -10.81 28.15
C THR A 93 -4.28 -11.72 26.94
N GLY A 94 -3.93 -11.23 25.74
CA GLY A 94 -4.18 -11.91 24.47
C GLY A 94 -5.64 -11.85 24.02
N GLU A 95 -6.51 -11.16 24.76
CA GLU A 95 -7.92 -10.99 24.38
C GLU A 95 -8.02 -10.21 23.06
N THR A 96 -8.87 -10.70 22.16
CA THR A 96 -9.07 -10.12 20.84
C THR A 96 -10.50 -9.62 20.67
N LYS A 97 -10.64 -8.48 20.00
CA LYS A 97 -11.93 -7.92 19.58
C LYS A 97 -11.89 -7.63 18.09
N LEU A 98 -12.85 -8.18 17.36
CA LEU A 98 -13.07 -7.83 15.96
C LEU A 98 -13.72 -6.44 15.90
N LEU A 99 -13.09 -5.50 15.20
CA LEU A 99 -13.63 -4.17 15.00
C LEU A 99 -14.35 -4.03 13.65
N MET A 100 -13.82 -4.69 12.61
CA MET A 100 -14.41 -4.67 11.29
C MET A 100 -14.04 -5.95 10.53
N ALA A 101 -15.05 -6.64 10.01
CA ALA A 101 -14.90 -7.83 9.15
C ALA A 101 -15.56 -7.62 7.79
N ASP A 102 -16.60 -6.80 7.75
CA ASP A 102 -17.41 -6.60 6.57
C ASP A 102 -16.94 -5.38 5.77
N SER A 103 -17.30 -5.37 4.50
CA SER A 103 -17.08 -4.21 3.67
C SER A 103 -17.98 -3.06 4.10
N MET A 104 -17.40 -1.86 4.23
CA MET A 104 -18.18 -0.64 4.39
C MET A 104 -18.59 -0.13 3.01
N ASN A 105 -19.87 0.18 2.84
CA ASN A 105 -20.42 0.67 1.57
C ASN A 105 -20.15 -0.27 0.37
N GLY A 106 -20.15 -1.57 0.58
CA GLY A 106 -19.87 -2.55 -0.46
C GLY A 106 -18.40 -2.66 -0.89
N LEU A 107 -17.49 -2.12 -0.09
CA LEU A 107 -16.06 -2.08 -0.40
C LEU A 107 -15.28 -3.00 0.55
N ALA A 108 -14.63 -4.02 0.01
CA ALA A 108 -13.83 -4.95 0.78
C ALA A 108 -12.46 -4.35 1.14
N PRO A 109 -12.13 -4.18 2.43
CA PRO A 109 -10.89 -3.55 2.83
C PRO A 109 -9.67 -4.47 2.64
N LEU A 110 -8.55 -3.85 2.26
CA LEU A 110 -7.21 -4.42 2.30
C LEU A 110 -6.30 -3.42 2.98
N PHE A 111 -5.77 -3.76 4.13
CA PHE A 111 -4.95 -2.84 4.92
C PHE A 111 -3.46 -2.98 4.58
N ARG A 112 -2.78 -1.86 4.42
CA ARG A 112 -1.37 -1.79 4.03
C ARG A 112 -0.48 -1.12 5.06
N ASN A 113 -0.99 -0.12 5.76
CA ASN A 113 -0.23 0.64 6.75
C ASN A 113 -1.17 1.16 7.83
N ALA A 114 -0.63 1.45 9.00
CA ALA A 114 -1.36 2.03 10.11
C ALA A 114 -0.49 3.03 10.86
N ILE A 115 -1.10 4.12 11.31
CA ILE A 115 -0.40 5.15 12.06
C ILE A 115 -1.31 5.76 13.13
N LYS A 116 -0.72 6.16 14.24
CA LYS A 116 -1.39 7.01 15.21
C LYS A 116 -1.16 8.47 14.84
N PHE A 117 -2.24 9.21 14.76
CA PHE A 117 -2.19 10.65 14.60
C PHE A 117 -3.15 11.29 15.61
N ARG A 118 -2.59 12.10 16.50
CA ARG A 118 -3.29 12.64 17.68
C ARG A 118 -3.92 11.50 18.49
N ASN A 119 -5.22 11.53 18.73
CA ASN A 119 -5.93 10.54 19.53
C ASN A 119 -6.68 9.50 18.68
N LYS A 120 -6.40 9.42 17.39
CA LYS A 120 -7.02 8.47 16.47
C LYS A 120 -5.98 7.58 15.81
N LEU A 121 -6.44 6.45 15.31
CA LEU A 121 -5.64 5.51 14.55
C LEU A 121 -6.15 5.51 13.11
N TYR A 122 -5.24 5.56 12.16
CA TYR A 122 -5.56 5.58 10.74
C TYR A 122 -4.97 4.35 10.07
N PHE A 123 -5.81 3.64 9.33
CA PHE A 123 -5.46 2.46 8.58
C PHE A 123 -5.68 2.73 7.10
N CYS A 124 -4.63 2.59 6.31
CA CYS A 124 -4.72 2.82 4.89
C CYS A 124 -4.52 1.56 4.07
N GLY A 125 -4.95 1.65 2.83
CA GLY A 125 -4.80 0.59 1.86
C GLY A 125 -5.68 0.81 0.66
N SER A 126 -6.36 -0.23 0.28
CA SER A 126 -7.35 -0.19 -0.78
C SER A 126 -8.60 -0.93 -0.37
N VAL A 127 -9.69 -0.67 -1.05
CA VAL A 127 -10.93 -1.42 -0.94
C VAL A 127 -11.25 -2.03 -2.30
N HIS A 128 -11.73 -3.27 -2.33
CA HIS A 128 -12.16 -3.93 -3.55
C HIS A 128 -13.67 -3.83 -3.73
N THR A 129 -14.11 -3.74 -4.97
CA THR A 129 -15.50 -3.89 -5.34
C THR A 129 -15.64 -5.10 -6.26
N ASN A 130 -16.31 -6.16 -5.82
CA ASN A 130 -16.69 -7.31 -6.64
C ASN A 130 -15.59 -7.80 -7.63
N GLY A 131 -14.41 -8.07 -7.12
CA GLY A 131 -13.27 -8.54 -7.91
C GLY A 131 -12.52 -7.45 -8.69
N GLN A 132 -12.92 -6.20 -8.56
CA GLN A 132 -12.19 -5.07 -9.11
C GLN A 132 -11.12 -4.57 -8.12
N ARG A 133 -10.10 -3.91 -8.65
CA ARG A 133 -9.01 -3.38 -7.84
C ARG A 133 -9.44 -2.29 -6.90
N GLY A 134 -8.69 -2.24 -5.82
CA GLY A 134 -8.99 -1.41 -4.70
C GLY A 134 -8.97 0.08 -4.96
N LEU A 135 -9.85 0.76 -4.27
CA LEU A 135 -9.87 2.20 -4.16
C LEU A 135 -8.89 2.62 -3.06
N PRO A 136 -8.06 3.65 -3.28
CA PRO A 136 -7.29 4.26 -2.19
C PRO A 136 -8.22 4.67 -1.06
N SER A 137 -7.97 4.18 0.15
CA SER A 137 -8.88 4.38 1.28
C SER A 137 -8.14 4.56 2.59
N ILE A 138 -8.77 5.30 3.50
CA ILE A 138 -8.34 5.42 4.89
C ILE A 138 -9.54 5.16 5.80
N TYR A 139 -9.33 4.25 6.74
CA TYR A 139 -10.23 4.02 7.86
C TYR A 139 -9.65 4.68 9.12
N GLU A 140 -10.48 5.41 9.82
CA GLU A 140 -10.20 5.95 11.14
C GLU A 140 -10.76 5.03 12.20
N VAL A 141 -10.00 4.77 13.24
CA VAL A 141 -10.45 4.09 14.44
C VAL A 141 -10.37 5.05 15.62
N ASP A 142 -11.47 5.18 16.33
CA ASP A 142 -11.49 5.80 17.64
C ASP A 142 -11.13 4.76 18.72
N PRO A 143 -9.94 4.81 19.33
CA PRO A 143 -9.53 3.80 20.29
C PRO A 143 -10.30 3.84 21.62
N GLU A 144 -11.02 4.93 21.91
CA GLU A 144 -11.84 5.07 23.12
C GLU A 144 -13.21 4.42 22.98
N THR A 145 -13.77 4.44 21.77
CA THR A 145 -15.12 3.91 21.47
C THR A 145 -15.11 2.64 20.64
N ASP A 146 -13.96 2.31 20.04
CA ASP A 146 -13.79 1.26 19.04
C ASP A 146 -14.62 1.47 17.75
N GLU A 147 -15.07 2.72 17.51
CA GLU A 147 -15.77 3.08 16.29
C GLU A 147 -14.79 3.10 15.10
N VAL A 148 -15.20 2.50 13.99
CA VAL A 148 -14.44 2.48 12.72
C VAL A 148 -15.21 3.23 11.66
N LYS A 149 -14.55 4.16 10.97
CA LYS A 149 -15.12 4.98 9.90
C LYS A 149 -14.25 4.96 8.65
N LEU A 150 -14.86 4.83 7.48
CA LEU A 150 -14.19 5.15 6.22
C LEU A 150 -14.20 6.67 6.06
N VAL A 151 -13.03 7.31 6.23
CA VAL A 151 -12.91 8.77 6.20
C VAL A 151 -12.41 9.31 4.86
N TYR A 152 -11.70 8.50 4.08
CA TYR A 152 -11.17 8.92 2.79
C TYR A 152 -11.28 7.81 1.75
N ARG A 153 -11.65 8.22 0.55
CA ARG A 153 -11.64 7.39 -0.66
C ARG A 153 -11.10 8.23 -1.81
N GLY A 154 -9.95 7.82 -2.35
CA GLY A 154 -9.18 8.65 -3.27
C GLY A 154 -9.72 8.71 -4.69
N ILE A 155 -10.48 7.70 -5.12
CA ILE A 155 -11.10 7.65 -6.45
C ILE A 155 -12.50 7.02 -6.38
N GLU A 156 -13.32 7.29 -7.37
CA GLU A 156 -14.63 6.67 -7.49
C GLU A 156 -14.55 5.23 -8.06
N PRO A 157 -15.52 4.34 -7.80
CA PRO A 157 -15.53 2.97 -8.31
C PRO A 157 -15.36 2.86 -9.83
N LYS A 158 -15.96 3.77 -10.60
CA LYS A 158 -15.82 3.81 -12.06
C LYS A 158 -14.35 4.03 -12.49
N ASP A 159 -13.62 4.85 -11.74
CA ASP A 159 -12.22 5.17 -12.04
C ASP A 159 -11.29 4.03 -11.60
N ALA A 160 -11.66 3.29 -10.55
CA ALA A 160 -10.97 2.06 -10.18
C ALA A 160 -11.10 0.98 -11.27
N TYR A 161 -12.27 0.87 -11.91
CA TYR A 161 -12.45 -0.01 -13.05
C TYR A 161 -11.56 0.41 -14.24
N ALA A 162 -11.53 1.71 -14.56
CA ALA A 162 -10.66 2.23 -15.60
C ALA A 162 -9.17 2.00 -15.28
N ALA A 163 -8.75 2.18 -14.02
CA ALA A 163 -7.39 1.86 -13.57
C ALA A 163 -7.05 0.38 -13.78
N ALA A 164 -7.97 -0.51 -13.44
CA ALA A 164 -7.78 -1.95 -13.64
C ALA A 164 -7.61 -2.32 -15.13
N GLN A 165 -8.37 -1.69 -16.02
CA GLN A 165 -8.22 -1.88 -17.47
C GLN A 165 -6.84 -1.40 -17.98
N GLN A 166 -6.31 -0.34 -17.38
CA GLN A 166 -4.97 0.18 -17.68
C GLN A 166 -3.85 -0.51 -16.89
N LYS A 167 -4.17 -1.56 -16.13
CA LYS A 167 -3.23 -2.30 -15.27
C LYS A 167 -2.57 -1.44 -14.18
N ILE A 168 -3.17 -0.32 -13.78
CA ILE A 168 -2.69 0.54 -12.71
C ILE A 168 -3.13 -0.02 -11.35
N SER A 169 -2.17 -0.22 -10.47
CA SER A 169 -2.45 -0.65 -9.08
C SER A 169 -2.71 0.57 -8.21
N THR A 170 -3.98 0.84 -7.94
CA THR A 170 -4.39 1.94 -7.06
C THR A 170 -4.32 1.53 -5.59
N GLY A 171 -4.12 2.48 -4.70
CA GLY A 171 -4.09 2.25 -3.26
C GLY A 171 -3.30 3.31 -2.51
N ILE A 172 -3.27 3.19 -1.19
CA ILE A 172 -2.42 3.97 -0.29
C ILE A 172 -1.47 2.99 0.38
N ARG A 173 -0.16 3.28 0.35
CA ARG A 173 0.85 2.43 0.96
C ARG A 173 1.54 3.08 2.15
N GLY A 174 2.02 4.31 2.01
CA GLY A 174 2.77 5.02 3.02
C GLY A 174 1.93 6.07 3.74
N MET A 175 2.15 6.18 5.03
CA MET A 175 1.64 7.26 5.88
C MET A 175 2.74 7.77 6.80
N ALA A 176 2.76 9.07 7.03
CA ALA A 176 3.68 9.73 7.96
C ALA A 176 2.98 10.90 8.66
N VAL A 177 3.54 11.34 9.78
CA VAL A 177 3.14 12.59 10.43
C VAL A 177 4.22 13.64 10.19
N TYR A 178 3.84 14.75 9.58
CA TYR A 178 4.71 15.86 9.25
C TYR A 178 4.06 17.17 9.74
N ASN A 179 4.76 17.93 10.59
CA ASN A 179 4.30 19.22 11.11
C ASN A 179 2.83 19.20 11.58
N ASP A 180 2.49 18.23 12.45
CA ASP A 180 1.13 17.99 12.98
C ASP A 180 0.06 17.80 11.87
N GLN A 181 0.44 17.22 10.74
CA GLN A 181 -0.43 16.85 9.64
C GLN A 181 -0.20 15.38 9.26
N LEU A 182 -1.26 14.69 8.86
CA LEU A 182 -1.16 13.33 8.30
C LEU A 182 -0.84 13.41 6.82
N VAL A 183 0.27 12.81 6.43
CA VAL A 183 0.71 12.67 5.03
C VAL A 183 0.38 11.26 4.56
N ILE A 184 -0.14 11.15 3.35
CA ILE A 184 -0.47 9.87 2.71
C ILE A 184 0.09 9.81 1.31
N SER A 185 0.57 8.63 0.91
CA SER A 185 0.94 8.34 -0.47
C SER A 185 -0.18 7.59 -1.18
N CYS A 186 -0.57 8.07 -2.34
CA CYS A 186 -1.64 7.48 -3.14
C CYS A 186 -1.16 7.14 -4.55
N VAL A 187 -1.81 6.17 -5.16
CA VAL A 187 -1.72 5.93 -6.60
C VAL A 187 -3.14 5.93 -7.16
N GLY A 188 -3.38 6.77 -8.14
CA GLY A 188 -4.64 6.88 -8.88
C GLY A 188 -4.43 6.70 -10.39
N LEU A 189 -5.44 7.06 -11.18
CA LEU A 189 -5.38 6.94 -12.65
C LEU A 189 -4.24 7.74 -13.28
N GLU A 190 -3.92 8.90 -12.72
CA GLU A 190 -2.86 9.78 -13.21
C GLU A 190 -1.46 9.41 -12.68
N GLY A 191 -1.37 8.32 -11.95
CA GLY A 191 -0.14 7.87 -11.30
C GLY A 191 -0.06 8.24 -9.82
N PRO A 192 1.15 8.21 -9.23
CA PRO A 192 1.36 8.47 -7.81
C PRO A 192 1.23 9.96 -7.46
N TYR A 193 0.74 10.20 -6.26
CA TYR A 193 0.63 11.54 -5.68
C TYR A 193 0.73 11.47 -4.15
N ILE A 194 1.06 12.60 -3.53
CA ILE A 194 1.11 12.73 -2.07
C ILE A 194 0.10 13.79 -1.64
N MET A 195 -0.59 13.49 -0.55
CA MET A 195 -1.56 14.40 0.05
C MET A 195 -1.28 14.61 1.53
N ILE A 196 -1.75 15.73 2.07
CA ILE A 196 -1.59 16.10 3.46
C ILE A 196 -2.89 16.64 4.05
N SER A 197 -3.13 16.38 5.34
CA SER A 197 -4.31 16.86 6.05
C SER A 197 -4.00 17.17 7.51
N SER A 198 -4.44 18.32 7.99
CA SER A 198 -4.46 18.65 9.42
C SER A 198 -5.69 18.11 10.13
N ASP A 199 -6.72 17.69 9.39
CA ASP A 199 -7.95 17.08 9.90
C ASP A 199 -8.36 15.89 9.02
N PRO A 200 -7.68 14.74 9.15
CA PRO A 200 -7.98 13.56 8.34
C PRO A 200 -9.40 13.01 8.54
N SER A 201 -9.99 13.23 9.73
CA SER A 201 -11.36 12.79 10.05
C SER A 201 -12.41 13.45 9.17
N SER A 202 -12.12 14.63 8.62
CA SER A 202 -12.99 15.32 7.67
C SER A 202 -12.95 14.73 6.26
N GLY A 203 -11.98 13.84 5.98
CA GLY A 203 -11.73 13.29 4.65
C GLY A 203 -11.13 14.29 3.65
N LYS A 204 -10.75 15.48 4.12
CA LYS A 204 -10.19 16.54 3.26
C LYS A 204 -8.66 16.48 3.30
N PHE A 205 -8.07 16.29 2.12
CA PHE A 205 -6.63 16.26 1.92
C PHE A 205 -6.24 17.23 0.79
N THR A 206 -5.10 17.87 0.94
CA THR A 206 -4.50 18.73 -0.06
C THR A 206 -3.35 18.00 -0.75
N LYS A 207 -3.33 18.02 -2.08
CA LYS A 207 -2.25 17.41 -2.86
C LYS A 207 -1.00 18.28 -2.77
N ILE A 208 0.14 17.69 -2.40
CA ILE A 208 1.45 18.37 -2.27
C ILE A 208 2.50 17.86 -3.25
N ALA A 209 2.26 16.72 -3.89
CA ALA A 209 3.09 16.20 -4.98
C ALA A 209 2.25 15.40 -5.95
N THR A 210 2.68 15.38 -7.19
CA THR A 210 2.12 14.58 -8.28
C THR A 210 3.20 13.69 -8.90
N LYS A 211 2.82 12.86 -9.85
CA LYS A 211 3.76 12.09 -10.67
C LYS A 211 4.85 13.00 -11.29
N ALA A 212 4.48 14.21 -11.74
CA ALA A 212 5.42 15.13 -12.35
C ALA A 212 6.51 15.62 -11.38
N ASP A 213 6.18 15.72 -10.09
CA ASP A 213 7.13 16.13 -9.06
C ASP A 213 8.07 14.98 -8.66
N LEU A 214 7.56 13.77 -8.61
CA LEU A 214 8.24 12.60 -8.06
C LEU A 214 9.03 11.80 -9.10
N PHE A 215 8.57 11.77 -10.34
CA PHE A 215 9.12 10.98 -11.45
C PHE A 215 9.61 11.85 -12.62
N ASN A 216 9.97 13.09 -12.34
CA ASN A 216 10.46 14.05 -13.34
C ASN A 216 11.97 13.92 -13.60
N TYR A 217 12.50 12.72 -13.47
CA TYR A 217 13.92 12.44 -13.67
C TYR A 217 14.08 11.35 -14.72
N PRO A 218 15.05 11.47 -15.65
CA PRO A 218 15.24 10.52 -16.74
C PRO A 218 15.39 9.06 -16.28
N ALA A 219 16.08 8.80 -15.17
CA ALA A 219 16.24 7.47 -14.62
C ALA A 219 15.01 6.97 -13.83
N TYR A 220 14.05 7.84 -13.52
CA TYR A 220 12.87 7.49 -12.75
C TYR A 220 11.67 7.45 -13.67
N ARG A 221 11.22 6.26 -14.03
CA ARG A 221 10.06 6.08 -14.88
C ARG A 221 8.88 5.59 -14.09
N PHE A 222 7.77 6.28 -14.24
CA PHE A 222 6.49 5.71 -13.90
C PHE A 222 6.13 4.72 -15.01
N SER A 223 5.94 3.47 -14.65
CA SER A 223 5.50 2.43 -15.57
C SER A 223 4.06 2.07 -15.28
N ASP A 224 3.24 1.95 -16.29
CA ASP A 224 1.89 1.40 -16.21
C ASP A 224 1.93 -0.12 -15.96
N SER A 225 3.12 -0.69 -15.78
CA SER A 225 3.29 -2.09 -15.42
C SER A 225 2.85 -2.37 -13.99
N ILE A 226 2.61 -3.65 -13.69
CA ILE A 226 2.09 -4.14 -12.42
C ILE A 226 2.98 -3.76 -11.23
N PHE A 227 4.28 -3.61 -11.44
CA PHE A 227 5.30 -3.44 -10.41
C PHE A 227 6.01 -2.09 -10.45
N GLY A 228 5.82 -1.31 -11.50
CA GLY A 228 6.56 -0.06 -11.69
C GLY A 228 5.79 1.19 -11.28
N GLY A 229 6.54 2.24 -10.92
CA GLY A 229 6.02 3.59 -10.82
C GLY A 229 5.13 3.87 -9.61
N SER A 230 5.35 3.24 -8.48
CA SER A 230 4.56 3.52 -7.27
C SER A 230 5.41 4.08 -6.14
N ILE A 231 4.78 4.84 -5.26
CA ILE A 231 5.36 5.18 -3.96
C ILE A 231 5.27 3.94 -3.09
N TRP A 232 6.41 3.49 -2.55
CA TRP A 232 6.47 2.30 -1.71
C TRP A 232 6.32 2.65 -0.24
N GLU A 233 7.02 3.67 0.21
CA GLU A 233 6.97 4.14 1.58
C GLU A 233 7.28 5.64 1.67
N ILE A 234 6.86 6.27 2.75
CA ILE A 234 7.20 7.65 3.11
C ILE A 234 7.65 7.70 4.56
N CYS A 235 8.63 8.56 4.84
CA CYS A 235 9.04 8.83 6.21
C CYS A 235 9.45 10.29 6.38
N VAL A 236 9.46 10.75 7.62
CA VAL A 236 9.92 12.10 7.98
C VAL A 236 11.27 11.99 8.69
N PHE A 237 12.24 12.75 8.23
CA PHE A 237 13.54 12.85 8.86
C PHE A 237 14.09 14.26 8.73
N ASN A 238 14.58 14.84 9.84
CA ASN A 238 15.11 16.19 9.89
C ASN A 238 14.18 17.25 9.27
N ASN A 239 12.89 17.15 9.54
CA ASN A 239 11.85 18.04 9.02
C ASN A 239 11.70 18.05 7.49
N ASP A 240 12.17 17.00 6.82
CA ASP A 240 11.94 16.73 5.42
C ASP A 240 11.13 15.45 5.24
N LEU A 241 10.39 15.35 4.14
CA LEU A 241 9.64 14.17 3.77
C LEU A 241 10.46 13.35 2.75
N TYR A 242 10.74 12.10 3.08
CA TYR A 242 11.46 11.18 2.19
C TYR A 242 10.49 10.18 1.59
N VAL A 243 10.55 10.03 0.29
CA VAL A 243 9.63 9.22 -0.50
C VAL A 243 10.42 8.15 -1.23
N ALA A 244 10.18 6.89 -0.89
CA ALA A 244 10.74 5.76 -1.59
C ALA A 244 9.87 5.40 -2.79
N LEU A 245 10.47 5.45 -3.98
CA LEU A 245 9.82 5.20 -5.25
C LEU A 245 10.25 3.84 -5.81
N CYS A 246 9.28 3.04 -6.25
CA CYS A 246 9.54 1.90 -7.10
C CYS A 246 9.48 2.39 -8.55
N THR A 247 10.62 2.40 -9.22
CA THR A 247 10.73 2.90 -10.58
C THR A 247 10.47 1.78 -11.60
N GLY A 248 9.85 2.14 -12.72
CA GLY A 248 9.69 1.19 -13.83
C GLY A 248 10.99 1.04 -14.64
N THR A 249 11.07 -0.03 -15.42
CA THR A 249 12.16 -0.20 -16.40
C THR A 249 11.90 0.70 -17.59
N PRO A 250 12.75 1.69 -17.89
CA PRO A 250 12.58 2.50 -19.08
C PRO A 250 12.96 1.71 -20.34
N GLU A 251 12.15 1.85 -21.39
CA GLU A 251 12.44 1.21 -22.68
C GLU A 251 13.62 1.89 -23.41
N ASN A 252 13.80 3.19 -23.17
CA ASN A 252 14.85 3.97 -23.80
C ASN A 252 15.55 4.82 -22.73
N MET A 253 16.55 4.26 -22.09
CA MET A 253 17.38 4.97 -21.14
C MET A 253 18.49 5.73 -21.88
N PRO A 254 18.72 7.01 -21.60
CA PRO A 254 19.94 7.67 -22.06
C PRO A 254 21.19 6.95 -21.55
N ASP A 255 22.24 6.86 -22.36
CA ASP A 255 23.45 6.10 -22.05
C ASP A 255 24.16 6.60 -20.77
N GLU A 256 24.00 7.89 -20.47
CA GLU A 256 24.57 8.53 -19.28
C GLU A 256 23.82 8.23 -17.97
N HIS A 257 22.65 7.60 -18.04
CA HIS A 257 21.84 7.30 -16.86
C HIS A 257 21.94 5.83 -16.46
N THR A 258 22.02 5.58 -15.18
CA THR A 258 21.96 4.23 -14.62
C THR A 258 20.51 3.86 -14.34
N MET A 259 20.09 2.69 -14.82
CA MET A 259 18.77 2.16 -14.54
C MET A 259 18.63 1.87 -13.05
N GLN A 260 17.61 2.45 -12.42
CA GLN A 260 17.32 2.30 -11.00
C GLN A 260 16.02 1.53 -10.80
N SER A 261 16.03 0.46 -10.01
CA SER A 261 14.81 -0.27 -9.62
C SER A 261 14.02 0.46 -8.54
N PHE A 262 14.67 1.33 -7.78
CA PHE A 262 14.03 2.26 -6.85
C PHE A 262 14.86 3.53 -6.67
N ALA A 263 14.22 4.56 -6.13
CA ALA A 263 14.85 5.84 -5.85
C ALA A 263 14.28 6.43 -4.55
N ILE A 264 14.98 7.41 -3.99
CA ILE A 264 14.47 8.21 -2.87
C ILE A 264 14.49 9.68 -3.28
N VAL A 265 13.31 10.29 -3.21
CA VAL A 265 13.11 11.72 -3.43
C VAL A 265 12.81 12.38 -2.10
N LYS A 266 13.41 13.55 -1.87
CA LYS A 266 13.19 14.38 -0.70
C LYS A 266 12.22 15.51 -1.03
N GLY A 267 11.17 15.66 -0.26
CA GLY A 267 10.29 16.83 -0.23
C GLY A 267 10.69 17.76 0.91
N HIS A 268 10.95 18.99 0.59
CA HIS A 268 11.21 20.07 1.54
C HIS A 268 10.12 21.13 1.44
N GLU A 269 9.54 21.49 2.57
CA GLU A 269 8.50 22.52 2.64
C GLU A 269 9.10 23.82 3.19
N GLU A 270 8.92 24.91 2.45
CA GLU A 270 9.27 26.24 2.90
C GLU A 270 8.13 27.22 2.56
N ASN A 271 7.59 27.88 3.58
CA ASN A 271 6.50 28.85 3.44
C ASN A 271 5.27 28.34 2.67
N GLY A 272 4.88 27.08 2.89
CA GLY A 272 3.74 26.44 2.23
C GLY A 272 4.03 25.92 0.81
N SER A 273 5.27 26.06 0.33
CA SER A 273 5.69 25.56 -0.97
C SER A 273 6.59 24.34 -0.82
N TRP A 274 6.35 23.33 -1.66
CA TRP A 274 7.13 22.09 -1.67
C TRP A 274 8.12 22.07 -2.83
N THR A 275 9.35 21.66 -2.52
CA THR A 275 10.37 21.33 -3.52
C THR A 275 10.75 19.87 -3.41
N TRP A 276 10.90 19.20 -4.54
CA TRP A 276 11.19 17.78 -4.62
C TRP A 276 12.52 17.56 -5.30
N THR A 277 13.44 16.85 -4.65
CA THR A 277 14.82 16.63 -5.15
C THR A 277 15.23 15.17 -4.98
N PRO A 278 15.92 14.57 -5.95
CA PRO A 278 16.44 13.23 -5.82
C PRO A 278 17.56 13.18 -4.77
N VAL A 279 17.55 12.19 -3.92
CA VAL A 279 18.58 11.98 -2.88
C VAL A 279 19.39 10.73 -3.16
N VAL A 280 18.70 9.64 -3.44
CA VAL A 280 19.30 8.36 -3.82
C VAL A 280 18.77 7.95 -5.18
N GLY A 281 19.66 7.65 -6.10
CA GLY A 281 19.29 7.32 -7.48
C GLY A 281 20.44 7.53 -8.45
N ASP A 282 20.15 8.09 -9.62
CA ASP A 282 21.15 8.41 -10.64
C ASP A 282 21.81 9.75 -10.37
N LEU A 283 23.15 9.79 -10.39
CA LEU A 283 23.93 11.01 -10.17
C LEU A 283 23.74 12.03 -11.30
N ASN A 284 23.47 11.58 -12.52
CA ASN A 284 23.22 12.47 -13.66
C ASN A 284 21.85 13.16 -13.55
N ASP A 285 20.94 12.61 -12.77
CA ASP A 285 19.66 13.22 -12.42
C ASP A 285 19.75 14.16 -11.21
N GLY A 286 20.95 14.34 -10.65
CA GLY A 286 21.20 15.19 -9.49
C GLY A 286 21.02 14.50 -8.14
N ALA A 287 20.88 13.18 -8.11
CA ALA A 287 20.90 12.43 -6.85
C ALA A 287 22.26 12.60 -6.17
N LYS A 288 22.22 12.75 -4.85
CA LYS A 288 23.45 12.92 -4.05
C LYS A 288 24.17 11.60 -3.81
N TYR A 289 23.43 10.51 -3.73
CA TYR A 289 23.93 9.19 -3.43
C TYR A 289 23.40 8.16 -4.43
N THR A 290 24.25 7.21 -4.78
CA THR A 290 23.83 5.93 -5.37
C THR A 290 23.68 4.91 -4.26
N PHE A 291 23.15 3.73 -4.56
CA PHE A 291 23.08 2.64 -3.59
C PHE A 291 24.44 2.02 -3.22
N GLY A 292 25.54 2.64 -3.65
CA GLY A 292 26.90 2.20 -3.31
C GLY A 292 27.26 0.80 -3.81
N ILE A 293 26.42 0.25 -4.66
CA ILE A 293 26.58 -1.09 -5.24
C ILE A 293 26.93 -0.88 -6.70
N ASP A 294 27.91 -1.64 -7.16
CA ASP A 294 28.30 -1.72 -8.55
C ASP A 294 27.06 -1.70 -9.46
N PRO A 295 26.90 -0.72 -10.36
CA PRO A 295 25.76 -0.63 -11.25
C PRO A 295 25.49 -1.91 -12.05
N GLU A 296 26.50 -2.73 -12.29
CA GLU A 296 26.36 -4.01 -12.95
C GLU A 296 25.72 -5.08 -12.04
N ARG A 297 25.77 -4.89 -10.72
CA ARG A 297 25.18 -5.81 -9.73
C ARG A 297 23.80 -5.39 -9.24
N THR A 298 23.40 -4.15 -9.49
CA THR A 298 22.07 -3.64 -9.15
C THR A 298 21.08 -3.74 -10.30
N ARG A 299 21.49 -4.29 -11.41
CA ARG A 299 20.57 -4.68 -12.48
C ARG A 299 19.82 -5.91 -12.01
N ALA A 300 18.63 -5.71 -11.43
CA ALA A 300 17.69 -6.78 -11.15
C ALA A 300 16.87 -7.08 -12.40
#